data_47fe3c936677e0fb8bac454d4ac9c4d0
#
_entry.id   47fe3c936677e0fb8bac454d4ac9c4d0
#
_cell.length_a   1.000
_cell.length_b   1.000
_cell.length_c   1.000
_cell.angle_alpha   90.00
_cell.angle_beta   90.00
_cell.angle_gamma   90.00
#
_symmetry.space_group_name_H-M   'P 1'
#
loop_
_entity.id
_entity.type
_entity.pdbx_description
1 polymer ?
#
loop_
_entity_poly.entity_id
_entity_poly.type
_entity_poly.pdbx_seq_one_letter_code
_entity_poly.pdbx_strand_id
1 'polypeptide(L)'
;MEKSVKRRRPPLDPRLVREVAAARRHVARTVVLGLVQAGCVIVTALVIARLGAALLVERQVPTEAPGMLLVLLAALAVRAGAVLLEEATAHRAATSAISELRGRIVGHAARLGPRAGAGRGADLTALATTGLENLRPYLVGYVPQLLLTATVTPLCLLTIALLDPLSAVIAIGTLPLVPLFMVLVGKLTVGRSEKLIADMRSLWSQLLDLVDGLPTLRALGREKGPETTVRRLGDRHRASAMGSLRYAFLSSMVLELLATLCVALIAVSIGMRLVYGEVALAPALAVLVLAPEVYQPLRNVGSR
;
A
#
# COMPACT_ATOMS: atom_id res chain seq x y z
N MET A 1 18.89 -20.94 24.52
CA MET A 1 19.33 -19.56 24.21
C MET A 1 19.88 -19.57 22.79
N GLU A 2 19.01 -19.41 21.80
CA GLU A 2 19.41 -19.39 20.38
C GLU A 2 18.86 -18.12 19.76
N LYS A 3 19.75 -17.14 19.57
CA LYS A 3 19.48 -15.89 18.87
C LYS A 3 19.28 -16.21 17.39
N SER A 4 18.02 -16.48 17.00
CA SER A 4 17.61 -16.50 15.61
C SER A 4 17.85 -15.09 15.05
N VAL A 5 18.95 -14.92 14.33
CA VAL A 5 19.24 -13.75 13.50
C VAL A 5 18.12 -13.64 12.47
N LYS A 6 17.14 -12.77 12.72
CA LYS A 6 16.12 -12.38 11.73
C LYS A 6 16.87 -11.73 10.55
N ARG A 7 17.29 -12.53 9.57
CA ARG A 7 17.77 -12.03 8.27
C ARG A 7 16.64 -11.15 7.72
N ARG A 8 16.92 -9.87 7.51
CA ARG A 8 16.05 -8.94 6.80
C ARG A 8 15.78 -9.53 5.42
N ARG A 9 14.58 -10.08 5.23
CA ARG A 9 14.15 -10.56 3.92
C ARG A 9 13.96 -9.33 3.03
N PRO A 10 14.44 -9.37 1.78
CA PRO A 10 14.19 -8.26 0.85
C PRO A 10 12.69 -8.08 0.64
N PRO A 11 12.21 -6.86 0.35
CA PRO A 11 10.79 -6.55 0.21
C PRO A 11 10.10 -7.32 -0.92
N LEU A 12 10.85 -7.79 -1.90
CA LEU A 12 10.43 -8.78 -2.90
C LEU A 12 11.28 -10.02 -2.72
N ASP A 13 10.64 -11.14 -2.38
CA ASP A 13 11.36 -12.42 -2.36
C ASP A 13 11.60 -12.85 -3.82
N PRO A 14 12.86 -12.81 -4.32
CA PRO A 14 13.16 -13.09 -5.72
C PRO A 14 12.79 -14.53 -6.12
N ARG A 15 12.59 -15.44 -5.15
CA ARG A 15 12.17 -16.81 -5.37
C ARG A 15 10.72 -16.88 -5.85
N LEU A 16 9.81 -16.07 -5.28
CA LEU A 16 8.41 -16.01 -5.73
C LEU A 16 8.27 -15.55 -7.19
N VAL A 17 9.05 -14.55 -7.58
CA VAL A 17 9.04 -14.03 -8.97
C VAL A 17 9.72 -15.01 -9.94
N ARG A 18 10.71 -15.78 -9.48
CA ARG A 18 11.45 -16.75 -10.31
C ARG A 18 10.70 -18.04 -10.54
N GLU A 19 9.96 -18.53 -9.53
CA GLU A 19 9.34 -19.86 -9.56
C GLU A 19 7.92 -19.88 -10.10
N VAL A 20 7.21 -18.73 -10.10
CA VAL A 20 5.81 -18.64 -10.55
C VAL A 20 5.75 -17.82 -11.84
N ALA A 21 5.55 -18.49 -12.97
CA ALA A 21 5.45 -17.84 -14.29
C ALA A 21 4.29 -16.81 -14.36
N ALA A 22 3.21 -17.04 -13.60
CA ALA A 22 2.10 -16.12 -13.46
C ALA A 22 2.53 -14.81 -12.75
N ALA A 23 3.40 -14.87 -11.74
CA ALA A 23 3.93 -13.71 -11.04
C ALA A 23 4.79 -12.82 -11.96
N ARG A 24 5.62 -13.41 -12.80
CA ARG A 24 6.46 -12.67 -13.76
C ARG A 24 5.64 -11.91 -14.79
N ARG A 25 4.60 -12.53 -15.35
CA ARG A 25 3.67 -11.87 -16.28
C ARG A 25 2.88 -10.75 -15.59
N HIS A 26 2.51 -10.95 -14.34
CA HIS A 26 1.83 -9.93 -13.56
C HIS A 26 2.75 -8.72 -13.33
N VAL A 27 3.98 -8.92 -12.88
CA VAL A 27 4.98 -7.84 -12.70
C VAL A 27 5.18 -7.04 -13.98
N ALA A 28 5.38 -7.71 -15.11
CA ALA A 28 5.54 -7.01 -16.39
C ALA A 28 4.31 -6.16 -16.77
N ARG A 29 3.10 -6.70 -16.59
CA ARG A 29 1.86 -5.95 -16.83
C ARG A 29 1.71 -4.75 -15.89
N THR A 30 1.99 -4.92 -14.61
CA THR A 30 1.93 -3.83 -13.63
C THR A 30 2.93 -2.72 -13.98
N VAL A 31 4.14 -3.05 -14.41
CA VAL A 31 5.12 -2.06 -14.88
C VAL A 31 4.60 -1.29 -16.09
N VAL A 32 4.05 -1.99 -17.11
CA VAL A 32 3.48 -1.35 -18.30
C VAL A 32 2.30 -0.43 -17.92
N LEU A 33 1.38 -0.92 -17.07
CA LEU A 33 0.26 -0.10 -16.60
C LEU A 33 0.74 1.09 -15.78
N GLY A 34 1.79 0.93 -14.97
CA GLY A 34 2.43 2.01 -14.22
C GLY A 34 3.04 3.09 -15.13
N LEU A 35 3.70 2.69 -16.23
CA LEU A 35 4.21 3.63 -17.23
C LEU A 35 3.07 4.39 -17.94
N VAL A 36 1.97 3.71 -18.26
CA VAL A 36 0.78 4.35 -18.83
C VAL A 36 0.17 5.35 -17.84
N GLN A 37 0.03 4.97 -16.58
CA GLN A 37 -0.48 5.86 -15.53
C GLN A 37 0.41 7.09 -15.35
N ALA A 38 1.74 6.91 -15.29
CA ALA A 38 2.70 8.01 -15.21
C ALA A 38 2.59 8.96 -16.42
N GLY A 39 2.50 8.40 -17.63
CA GLY A 39 2.29 9.20 -18.85
C GLY A 39 1.00 10.02 -18.80
N CYS A 40 -0.12 9.40 -18.36
CA CYS A 40 -1.39 10.11 -18.20
C CYS A 40 -1.31 11.23 -17.16
N VAL A 41 -0.63 11.01 -16.03
CA VAL A 41 -0.40 12.03 -14.99
C VAL A 41 0.40 13.21 -15.54
N ILE A 42 1.48 12.94 -16.27
CA ILE A 42 2.33 13.97 -16.89
C ILE A 42 1.54 14.77 -17.93
N VAL A 43 0.79 14.11 -18.81
CA VAL A 43 -0.05 14.77 -19.80
C VAL A 43 -1.11 15.64 -19.11
N THR A 44 -1.78 15.11 -18.11
CA THR A 44 -2.77 15.86 -17.32
C THR A 44 -2.17 17.12 -16.68
N ALA A 45 -1.00 16.99 -16.05
CA ALA A 45 -0.31 18.12 -15.42
C ALA A 45 0.11 19.19 -16.45
N LEU A 46 0.66 18.79 -17.60
CA LEU A 46 1.08 19.72 -18.65
C LEU A 46 -0.12 20.43 -19.30
N VAL A 47 -1.22 19.71 -19.55
CA VAL A 47 -2.43 20.32 -20.12
C VAL A 47 -3.06 21.32 -19.16
N ILE A 48 -3.20 20.95 -17.87
CA ILE A 48 -3.72 21.86 -16.83
C ILE A 48 -2.83 23.10 -16.71
N ALA A 49 -1.51 22.91 -16.73
CA ALA A 49 -0.55 24.00 -16.62
C ALA A 49 -0.63 24.97 -17.80
N ARG A 50 -0.75 24.45 -19.03
CA ARG A 50 -0.90 25.27 -20.23
C ARG A 50 -2.22 26.02 -20.26
N LEU A 51 -3.34 25.34 -19.97
CA LEU A 51 -4.65 25.98 -19.87
C LEU A 51 -4.69 27.06 -18.79
N GLY A 52 -4.14 26.73 -17.60
CA GLY A 52 -4.07 27.68 -16.50
C GLY A 52 -3.22 28.92 -16.84
N ALA A 53 -2.07 28.74 -17.47
CA ALA A 53 -1.21 29.83 -17.87
C ALA A 53 -1.88 30.72 -18.94
N ALA A 54 -2.52 30.13 -19.95
CA ALA A 54 -3.24 30.87 -20.99
C ALA A 54 -4.40 31.71 -20.42
N LEU A 55 -5.20 31.12 -19.52
CA LEU A 55 -6.33 31.82 -18.90
C LEU A 55 -5.90 32.95 -17.96
N LEU A 56 -4.79 32.76 -17.22
CA LEU A 56 -4.34 33.77 -16.23
C LEU A 56 -3.51 34.87 -16.85
N VAL A 57 -2.67 34.58 -17.84
CA VAL A 57 -1.76 35.55 -18.45
C VAL A 57 -2.39 36.21 -19.68
N GLU A 58 -2.92 35.42 -20.59
CA GLU A 58 -3.42 35.92 -21.87
C GLU A 58 -4.88 36.40 -21.80
N ARG A 59 -5.60 36.06 -20.71
CA ARG A 59 -7.03 36.35 -20.49
C ARG A 59 -7.93 35.98 -21.68
N GLN A 60 -7.46 35.14 -22.55
CA GLN A 60 -8.17 34.61 -23.71
C GLN A 60 -8.29 33.10 -23.61
N VAL A 61 -9.41 32.55 -24.05
CA VAL A 61 -9.56 31.13 -24.20
C VAL A 61 -8.78 30.72 -25.45
N PRO A 62 -7.74 29.85 -25.31
CA PRO A 62 -6.98 29.41 -26.49
C PRO A 62 -7.93 28.79 -27.51
N THR A 63 -7.74 29.08 -28.77
CA THR A 63 -8.51 28.45 -29.87
C THR A 63 -8.41 26.93 -29.85
N GLU A 64 -7.33 26.40 -29.24
CA GLU A 64 -7.06 24.97 -29.05
C GLU A 64 -7.68 24.38 -27.76
N ALA A 65 -8.37 25.19 -26.94
CA ALA A 65 -8.95 24.76 -25.67
C ALA A 65 -9.87 23.52 -25.78
N PRO A 66 -10.74 23.38 -26.81
CA PRO A 66 -11.55 22.18 -26.96
C PRO A 66 -10.69 20.94 -27.20
N GLY A 67 -9.62 21.05 -27.97
CA GLY A 67 -8.65 19.95 -28.18
C GLY A 67 -7.90 19.57 -26.90
N MET A 68 -7.45 20.56 -26.12
CA MET A 68 -6.79 20.34 -24.83
C MET A 68 -7.71 19.68 -23.80
N LEU A 69 -9.01 20.09 -23.76
CA LEU A 69 -10.02 19.45 -22.91
C LEU A 69 -10.26 17.99 -23.33
N LEU A 70 -10.30 17.71 -24.63
CA LEU A 70 -10.46 16.36 -25.12
C LEU A 70 -9.25 15.49 -24.74
N VAL A 71 -8.02 16.00 -24.86
CA VAL A 71 -6.79 15.30 -24.41
C VAL A 71 -6.84 15.05 -22.91
N LEU A 72 -7.29 16.03 -22.11
CA LEU A 72 -7.43 15.88 -20.66
C LEU A 72 -8.42 14.77 -20.31
N LEU A 73 -9.62 14.78 -20.92
CA LEU A 73 -10.63 13.75 -20.70
C LEU A 73 -10.14 12.37 -21.13
N ALA A 74 -9.46 12.29 -22.28
CA ALA A 74 -8.86 11.05 -22.75
C ALA A 74 -7.79 10.53 -21.79
N ALA A 75 -6.89 11.39 -21.30
CA ALA A 75 -5.87 11.02 -20.33
C ALA A 75 -6.49 10.52 -19.02
N LEU A 76 -7.53 11.18 -18.50
CA LEU A 76 -8.24 10.75 -17.31
C LEU A 76 -8.96 9.41 -17.52
N ALA A 77 -9.62 9.21 -18.68
CA ALA A 77 -10.29 7.97 -19.02
C ALA A 77 -9.30 6.79 -19.13
N VAL A 78 -8.16 7.02 -19.81
CA VAL A 78 -7.08 6.02 -19.92
C VAL A 78 -6.48 5.70 -18.55
N ARG A 79 -6.24 6.72 -17.70
CA ARG A 79 -5.75 6.53 -16.32
C ARG A 79 -6.74 5.69 -15.51
N ALA A 80 -8.03 6.01 -15.53
CA ALA A 80 -9.06 5.25 -14.84
C ALA A 80 -9.12 3.79 -15.33
N GLY A 81 -9.09 3.58 -16.63
CA GLY A 81 -9.02 2.25 -17.24
C GLY A 81 -7.77 1.47 -16.82
N ALA A 82 -6.61 2.12 -16.76
CA ALA A 82 -5.36 1.51 -16.34
C ALA A 82 -5.40 1.08 -14.86
N VAL A 83 -5.98 1.90 -13.97
CA VAL A 83 -6.17 1.56 -12.54
C VAL A 83 -7.11 0.37 -12.39
N LEU A 84 -8.25 0.36 -13.07
CA LEU A 84 -9.21 -0.75 -13.01
C LEU A 84 -8.58 -2.06 -13.54
N LEU A 85 -7.83 -1.99 -14.64
CA LEU A 85 -7.12 -3.14 -15.19
C LEU A 85 -6.03 -3.66 -14.25
N GLU A 86 -5.33 -2.76 -13.57
CA GLU A 86 -4.32 -3.11 -12.58
C GLU A 86 -4.94 -3.87 -11.41
N GLU A 87 -6.00 -3.34 -10.81
CA GLU A 87 -6.72 -4.00 -9.71
C GLU A 87 -7.27 -5.38 -10.14
N ALA A 88 -7.95 -5.45 -11.28
CA ALA A 88 -8.49 -6.70 -11.78
C ALA A 88 -7.40 -7.75 -12.06
N THR A 89 -6.27 -7.33 -12.64
CA THR A 89 -5.15 -8.23 -12.93
C THR A 89 -4.40 -8.65 -11.67
N ALA A 90 -4.27 -7.78 -10.66
CA ALA A 90 -3.67 -8.09 -9.38
C ALA A 90 -4.47 -9.16 -8.62
N HIS A 91 -5.80 -9.02 -8.57
CA HIS A 91 -6.68 -10.01 -7.94
C HIS A 91 -6.61 -11.37 -8.65
N ARG A 92 -6.64 -11.40 -9.97
CA ARG A 92 -6.53 -12.65 -10.75
C ARG A 92 -5.16 -13.31 -10.55
N ALA A 93 -4.09 -12.54 -10.57
CA ALA A 93 -2.74 -13.05 -10.35
C ALA A 93 -2.55 -13.61 -8.93
N ALA A 94 -3.08 -12.94 -7.91
CA ALA A 94 -3.05 -13.43 -6.53
C ALA A 94 -3.81 -14.75 -6.38
N THR A 95 -5.01 -14.85 -6.95
CA THR A 95 -5.81 -16.09 -6.92
C THR A 95 -5.08 -17.24 -7.61
N SER A 96 -4.49 -17.00 -8.78
CA SER A 96 -3.71 -18.00 -9.51
C SER A 96 -2.47 -18.43 -8.72
N ALA A 97 -1.72 -17.49 -8.15
CA ALA A 97 -0.53 -17.78 -7.36
C ALA A 97 -0.86 -18.57 -6.09
N ILE A 98 -1.93 -18.20 -5.37
CA ILE A 98 -2.39 -18.92 -4.17
C ILE A 98 -2.83 -20.34 -4.54
N SER A 99 -3.57 -20.51 -5.64
CA SER A 99 -4.00 -21.83 -6.12
C SER A 99 -2.82 -22.72 -6.49
N GLU A 100 -1.83 -22.18 -7.21
CA GLU A 100 -0.61 -22.91 -7.57
C GLU A 100 0.21 -23.32 -6.34
N LEU A 101 0.40 -22.39 -5.38
CA LEU A 101 1.09 -22.69 -4.12
C LEU A 101 0.35 -23.75 -3.29
N ARG A 102 -0.98 -23.69 -3.25
CA ARG A 102 -1.82 -24.68 -2.59
C ARG A 102 -1.63 -26.06 -3.21
N GLY A 103 -1.67 -26.16 -4.53
CA GLY A 103 -1.42 -27.41 -5.26
C GLY A 103 -0.04 -27.98 -4.96
N ARG A 104 1.01 -27.14 -4.90
CA ARG A 104 2.38 -27.57 -4.55
C ARG A 104 2.47 -28.06 -3.10
N ILE A 105 1.84 -27.38 -2.13
CA ILE A 105 1.82 -27.81 -0.71
C ILE A 105 1.12 -29.15 -0.58
N VAL A 106 -0.07 -29.29 -1.15
CA VAL A 106 -0.84 -30.55 -1.09
C VAL A 106 -0.11 -31.67 -1.79
N GLY A 107 0.46 -31.44 -2.98
CA GLY A 107 1.24 -32.42 -3.72
C GLY A 107 2.53 -32.84 -2.98
N HIS A 108 3.17 -31.91 -2.26
CA HIS A 108 4.33 -32.21 -1.43
C HIS A 108 3.93 -33.04 -0.20
N ALA A 109 2.86 -32.65 0.48
CA ALA A 109 2.31 -33.39 1.61
C ALA A 109 1.90 -34.83 1.25
N ALA A 110 1.28 -35.02 0.09
CA ALA A 110 0.89 -36.31 -0.42
C ALA A 110 2.13 -37.22 -0.70
N ARG A 111 3.22 -36.65 -1.22
CA ARG A 111 4.47 -37.39 -1.46
C ARG A 111 5.21 -37.78 -0.19
N LEU A 112 5.10 -37.00 0.88
CA LEU A 112 5.72 -37.31 2.18
C LEU A 112 5.05 -38.53 2.88
N GLY A 113 3.82 -38.84 2.49
CA GLY A 113 3.08 -39.99 3.01
C GLY A 113 2.53 -39.78 4.43
N PRO A 114 1.70 -40.73 4.91
CA PRO A 114 0.96 -40.58 6.18
C PRO A 114 1.88 -40.52 7.42
N ARG A 115 3.07 -41.16 7.37
CA ARG A 115 4.01 -41.16 8.51
C ARG A 115 4.62 -39.78 8.78
N ALA A 116 4.93 -39.00 7.74
CA ALA A 116 5.46 -37.64 7.89
C ALA A 116 4.36 -36.60 8.21
N GLY A 117 3.10 -36.93 7.88
CA GLY A 117 1.92 -36.13 8.19
C GLY A 117 1.31 -36.37 9.58
N ALA A 118 1.75 -37.44 10.28
CA ALA A 118 1.22 -37.78 11.59
C ALA A 118 1.47 -36.66 12.60
N GLY A 119 0.39 -36.09 13.14
CA GLY A 119 0.40 -34.95 14.06
C GLY A 119 0.54 -33.54 13.42
N ARG A 120 0.79 -33.44 12.09
CA ARG A 120 0.95 -32.17 11.37
C ARG A 120 -0.17 -31.87 10.37
N GLY A 121 -1.16 -32.76 10.26
CA GLY A 121 -2.26 -32.61 9.31
C GLY A 121 -3.04 -31.30 9.49
N ALA A 122 -3.34 -30.95 10.73
CA ALA A 122 -4.03 -29.70 11.06
C ALA A 122 -3.20 -28.45 10.67
N ASP A 123 -1.88 -28.48 10.94
CA ASP A 123 -0.98 -27.37 10.59
C ASP A 123 -0.84 -27.21 9.07
N LEU A 124 -0.72 -28.31 8.33
CA LEU A 124 -0.66 -28.30 6.87
C LEU A 124 -1.97 -27.81 6.26
N THR A 125 -3.11 -28.19 6.81
CA THR A 125 -4.42 -27.71 6.37
C THR A 125 -4.57 -26.23 6.67
N ALA A 126 -4.21 -25.77 7.87
CA ALA A 126 -4.23 -24.36 8.23
C ALA A 126 -3.29 -23.53 7.34
N LEU A 127 -2.11 -24.04 7.01
CA LEU A 127 -1.19 -23.39 6.09
C LEU A 127 -1.76 -23.31 4.67
N ALA A 128 -2.31 -24.42 4.14
CA ALA A 128 -2.85 -24.50 2.79
C ALA A 128 -4.14 -23.70 2.60
N THR A 129 -4.86 -23.39 3.66
CA THR A 129 -6.09 -22.58 3.66
C THR A 129 -5.80 -21.14 4.09
N THR A 130 -5.84 -20.90 5.39
CA THR A 130 -5.73 -19.54 5.98
C THR A 130 -4.33 -18.93 5.79
N GLY A 131 -3.27 -19.76 5.88
CA GLY A 131 -1.89 -19.29 5.75
C GLY A 131 -1.59 -18.71 4.37
N LEU A 132 -2.04 -19.38 3.31
CA LEU A 132 -1.89 -18.87 1.93
C LEU A 132 -2.81 -17.70 1.62
N GLU A 133 -4.03 -17.68 2.18
CA GLU A 133 -4.95 -16.57 1.96
C GLU A 133 -4.42 -15.26 2.57
N ASN A 134 -3.67 -15.33 3.66
CA ASN A 134 -3.00 -14.19 4.27
C ASN A 134 -1.91 -13.56 3.38
N LEU A 135 -1.49 -14.22 2.29
CA LEU A 135 -0.59 -13.64 1.28
C LEU A 135 -1.33 -12.74 0.28
N ARG A 136 -2.66 -12.82 0.19
CA ARG A 136 -3.47 -12.03 -0.75
C ARG A 136 -3.25 -10.53 -0.62
N PRO A 137 -3.32 -9.89 0.57
CA PRO A 137 -3.06 -8.46 0.71
C PRO A 137 -1.66 -8.05 0.26
N TYR A 138 -0.66 -8.91 0.49
CA TYR A 138 0.71 -8.68 0.03
C TYR A 138 0.79 -8.69 -1.50
N LEU A 139 0.20 -9.70 -2.16
CA LEU A 139 0.26 -9.87 -3.61
C LEU A 139 -0.59 -8.82 -4.36
N VAL A 140 -1.77 -8.47 -3.83
CA VAL A 140 -2.71 -7.53 -4.47
C VAL A 140 -2.36 -6.08 -4.14
N GLY A 141 -1.94 -5.80 -2.93
CA GLY A 141 -1.73 -4.44 -2.45
C GLY A 141 -0.28 -3.98 -2.50
N TYR A 142 0.60 -4.69 -1.79
CA TYR A 142 1.97 -4.22 -1.57
C TYR A 142 2.86 -4.32 -2.82
N VAL A 143 2.85 -5.46 -3.51
CA VAL A 143 3.72 -5.69 -4.68
C VAL A 143 3.43 -4.74 -5.84
N PRO A 144 2.16 -4.55 -6.29
CA PRO A 144 1.86 -3.59 -7.34
C PRO A 144 2.26 -2.17 -6.95
N GLN A 145 1.96 -1.75 -5.72
CA GLN A 145 2.27 -0.40 -5.24
C GLN A 145 3.78 -0.12 -5.21
N LEU A 146 4.59 -1.13 -4.87
CA LEU A 146 6.05 -1.01 -4.91
C LEU A 146 6.56 -0.86 -6.35
N LEU A 147 5.97 -1.58 -7.31
CA LEU A 147 6.29 -1.45 -8.73
C LEU A 147 5.86 -0.10 -9.30
N LEU A 148 4.67 0.39 -8.92
CA LEU A 148 4.21 1.73 -9.28
C LEU A 148 5.15 2.80 -8.73
N THR A 149 5.59 2.68 -7.49
CA THR A 149 6.57 3.61 -6.90
C THR A 149 7.86 3.62 -7.71
N ALA A 150 8.34 2.44 -8.12
CA ALA A 150 9.58 2.32 -8.89
C ALA A 150 9.45 2.85 -10.33
N THR A 151 8.23 3.01 -10.88
CA THR A 151 7.99 3.50 -12.24
C THR A 151 7.48 4.94 -12.28
N VAL A 152 6.43 5.25 -11.51
CA VAL A 152 5.76 6.56 -11.53
C VAL A 152 6.64 7.64 -10.91
N THR A 153 7.21 7.37 -9.72
CA THR A 153 8.02 8.37 -9.00
C THR A 153 9.23 8.87 -9.82
N PRO A 154 10.11 8.00 -10.39
CA PRO A 154 11.25 8.51 -11.16
C PRO A 154 10.83 9.20 -12.45
N LEU A 155 9.72 8.77 -13.10
CA LEU A 155 9.24 9.39 -14.32
C LEU A 155 8.68 10.80 -14.07
N CYS A 156 7.88 10.97 -13.00
CA CYS A 156 7.40 12.28 -12.56
C CYS A 156 8.57 13.19 -12.13
N LEU A 157 9.54 12.64 -11.40
CA LEU A 157 10.72 13.36 -10.97
C LEU A 157 11.58 13.82 -12.15
N LEU A 158 11.77 12.97 -13.17
CA LEU A 158 12.45 13.32 -14.40
C LEU A 158 11.73 14.46 -15.12
N THR A 159 10.40 14.40 -15.20
CA THR A 159 9.60 15.48 -15.81
C THR A 159 9.75 16.80 -15.04
N ILE A 160 9.73 16.75 -13.71
CA ILE A 160 9.99 17.94 -12.88
C ILE A 160 11.40 18.47 -13.14
N ALA A 161 12.42 17.59 -13.24
CA ALA A 161 13.80 17.99 -13.49
C ALA A 161 13.98 18.69 -14.86
N LEU A 162 13.21 18.28 -15.86
CA LEU A 162 13.22 18.92 -17.19
C LEU A 162 12.49 20.28 -17.19
N LEU A 163 11.49 20.47 -16.33
CA LEU A 163 10.72 21.72 -16.24
C LEU A 163 11.40 22.72 -15.30
N ASP A 164 11.86 22.27 -14.14
CA ASP A 164 12.52 23.09 -13.11
C ASP A 164 13.53 22.25 -12.32
N PRO A 165 14.84 22.37 -12.61
CA PRO A 165 15.88 21.60 -11.93
C PRO A 165 15.95 21.84 -10.42
N LEU A 166 15.66 23.05 -9.95
CA LEU A 166 15.73 23.37 -8.53
C LEU A 166 14.62 22.65 -7.74
N SER A 167 13.40 22.63 -8.25
CA SER A 167 12.30 21.86 -7.65
C SER A 167 12.60 20.35 -7.65
N ALA A 168 13.29 19.85 -8.68
CA ALA A 168 13.74 18.46 -8.70
C ALA A 168 14.76 18.15 -7.61
N VAL A 169 15.74 19.04 -7.38
CA VAL A 169 16.73 18.88 -6.27
C VAL A 169 16.02 18.86 -4.92
N ILE A 170 15.04 19.74 -4.70
CA ILE A 170 14.25 19.76 -3.47
C ILE A 170 13.48 18.42 -3.33
N ALA A 171 12.84 17.95 -4.40
CA ALA A 171 12.11 16.70 -4.41
C ALA A 171 13.04 15.49 -4.11
N ILE A 172 14.21 15.41 -4.75
CA ILE A 172 15.21 14.36 -4.52
C ILE A 172 15.71 14.39 -3.07
N GLY A 173 15.98 15.56 -2.52
CA GLY A 173 16.45 15.71 -1.14
C GLY A 173 15.40 15.32 -0.09
N THR A 174 14.12 15.57 -0.37
CA THR A 174 13.01 15.27 0.55
C THR A 174 12.43 13.86 0.37
N LEU A 175 12.59 13.24 -0.81
CA LEU A 175 12.07 11.92 -1.12
C LEU A 175 12.56 10.83 -0.14
N PRO A 176 13.84 10.74 0.26
CA PRO A 176 14.33 9.74 1.22
C PRO A 176 13.73 9.87 2.62
N LEU A 177 13.19 11.04 2.95
CA LEU A 177 12.58 11.31 4.25
C LEU A 177 11.33 10.44 4.48
N VAL A 178 10.53 10.19 3.42
CA VAL A 178 9.33 9.35 3.50
C VAL A 178 9.66 7.90 3.90
N PRO A 179 10.53 7.15 3.20
CA PRO A 179 10.90 5.81 3.62
C PRO A 179 11.66 5.77 4.95
N LEU A 180 12.44 6.80 5.29
CA LEU A 180 13.10 6.90 6.59
C LEU A 180 12.07 6.92 7.72
N PHE A 181 11.07 7.79 7.64
CA PHE A 181 9.98 7.87 8.62
C PHE A 181 9.10 6.61 8.61
N MET A 182 8.86 6.00 7.45
CA MET A 182 8.16 4.73 7.35
C MET A 182 8.85 3.62 8.16
N VAL A 183 10.19 3.53 8.05
CA VAL A 183 10.99 2.57 8.84
C VAL A 183 10.97 2.92 10.33
N LEU A 184 11.05 4.21 10.68
CA LEU A 184 11.04 4.67 12.08
C LEU A 184 9.71 4.35 12.75
N VAL A 185 8.59 4.70 12.12
CA VAL A 185 7.24 4.41 12.63
C VAL A 185 6.98 2.91 12.65
N GLY A 186 7.41 2.17 11.60
CA GLY A 186 7.32 0.72 11.56
C GLY A 186 8.03 0.04 12.75
N LYS A 187 9.20 0.53 13.17
CA LYS A 187 9.91 0.03 14.35
C LYS A 187 9.15 0.28 15.67
N LEU A 188 8.42 1.39 15.76
CA LEU A 188 7.62 1.73 16.92
C LEU A 188 6.34 0.86 17.05
N THR A 189 5.90 0.26 15.95
CA THR A 189 4.69 -0.58 15.88
C THR A 189 4.98 -2.08 15.97
N VAL A 190 6.26 -2.49 15.91
CA VAL A 190 6.67 -3.91 16.02
C VAL A 190 6.18 -4.51 17.34
N GLY A 191 5.61 -5.74 17.27
CA GLY A 191 5.12 -6.49 18.43
C GLY A 191 3.67 -6.17 18.83
N ARG A 192 3.07 -5.08 18.37
CA ARG A 192 1.67 -4.74 18.72
C ARG A 192 0.65 -5.59 17.99
N SER A 193 0.90 -5.90 16.73
CA SER A 193 0.07 -6.83 15.96
C SER A 193 0.12 -8.24 16.52
N GLU A 194 1.30 -8.70 16.95
CA GLU A 194 1.45 -10.01 17.62
C GLU A 194 0.66 -10.06 18.93
N LYS A 195 0.71 -8.99 19.72
CA LYS A 195 -0.08 -8.87 20.95
C LYS A 195 -1.58 -8.89 20.67
N LEU A 196 -2.06 -8.16 19.68
CA LEU A 196 -3.48 -8.15 19.27
C LEU A 196 -3.96 -9.56 18.89
N ILE A 197 -3.17 -10.29 18.11
CA ILE A 197 -3.48 -11.67 17.71
C ILE A 197 -3.48 -12.61 18.93
N ALA A 198 -2.54 -12.44 19.86
CA ALA A 198 -2.49 -13.23 21.09
C ALA A 198 -3.70 -12.97 21.99
N ASP A 199 -4.06 -11.70 22.18
CA ASP A 199 -5.25 -11.29 22.96
C ASP A 199 -6.53 -11.84 22.31
N MET A 200 -6.62 -11.83 20.97
CA MET A 200 -7.75 -12.39 20.22
C MET A 200 -7.85 -13.92 20.38
N ARG A 201 -6.73 -14.64 20.29
CA ARG A 201 -6.71 -16.10 20.53
C ARG A 201 -7.15 -16.44 21.93
N SER A 202 -6.66 -15.71 22.94
CA SER A 202 -7.06 -15.90 24.33
C SER A 202 -8.56 -15.67 24.54
N LEU A 203 -9.12 -14.64 23.88
CA LEU A 203 -10.55 -14.36 23.93
C LEU A 203 -11.37 -15.51 23.31
N TRP A 204 -10.98 -15.99 22.14
CA TRP A 204 -11.66 -17.10 21.46
C TRP A 204 -11.58 -18.40 22.28
N SER A 205 -10.40 -18.75 22.83
CA SER A 205 -10.24 -19.93 23.68
C SER A 205 -11.19 -19.87 24.88
N GLN A 206 -11.22 -18.75 25.61
CA GLN A 206 -12.06 -18.59 26.80
C GLN A 206 -13.57 -18.55 26.47
N LEU A 207 -13.95 -18.03 25.30
CA LEU A 207 -15.34 -18.09 24.82
C LEU A 207 -15.76 -19.52 24.49
N LEU A 208 -14.88 -20.31 23.83
CA LEU A 208 -15.17 -21.71 23.54
C LEU A 208 -15.29 -22.53 24.83
N ASP A 209 -14.35 -22.37 25.77
CA ASP A 209 -14.41 -23.04 27.08
C ASP A 209 -15.71 -22.70 27.83
N LEU A 210 -16.18 -21.45 27.69
CA LEU A 210 -17.45 -21.02 28.30
C LEU A 210 -18.66 -21.70 27.61
N VAL A 211 -18.67 -21.77 26.27
CA VAL A 211 -19.75 -22.41 25.51
C VAL A 211 -19.82 -23.90 25.85
N ASP A 212 -18.67 -24.59 25.92
CA ASP A 212 -18.59 -26.00 26.29
C ASP A 212 -19.02 -26.23 27.73
N GLY A 213 -18.72 -25.30 28.65
CA GLY A 213 -19.13 -25.34 30.07
C GLY A 213 -20.57 -24.86 30.34
N LEU A 214 -21.26 -24.28 29.33
CA LEU A 214 -22.59 -23.69 29.54
C LEU A 214 -23.64 -24.67 30.06
N PRO A 215 -23.72 -25.93 29.62
CA PRO A 215 -24.65 -26.91 30.18
C PRO A 215 -24.44 -27.13 31.67
N THR A 216 -23.18 -27.23 32.12
CA THR A 216 -22.83 -27.38 33.54
C THR A 216 -23.18 -26.17 34.37
N LEU A 217 -22.91 -24.97 33.85
CA LEU A 217 -23.25 -23.71 34.54
C LEU A 217 -24.76 -23.54 34.66
N ARG A 218 -25.54 -23.96 33.65
CA ARG A 218 -27.00 -23.93 33.68
C ARG A 218 -27.56 -24.93 34.71
N ALA A 219 -27.00 -26.14 34.75
CA ALA A 219 -27.38 -27.15 35.74
C ALA A 219 -27.16 -26.69 37.19
N LEU A 220 -26.11 -25.85 37.40
CA LEU A 220 -25.77 -25.27 38.71
C LEU A 220 -26.49 -23.94 39.00
N GLY A 221 -27.33 -23.42 38.12
CA GLY A 221 -28.02 -22.13 38.26
C GLY A 221 -27.08 -20.92 38.23
N ARG A 222 -25.85 -21.09 37.63
CA ARG A 222 -24.79 -20.06 37.61
C ARG A 222 -24.56 -19.48 36.23
N GLU A 223 -25.54 -19.52 35.35
CA GLU A 223 -25.46 -19.06 33.94
C GLU A 223 -25.07 -17.56 33.81
N LYS A 224 -25.35 -16.71 34.78
CA LYS A 224 -25.00 -15.28 34.79
C LYS A 224 -23.58 -15.00 35.29
N GLY A 225 -22.92 -15.97 35.93
CA GLY A 225 -21.59 -15.80 36.54
C GLY A 225 -20.50 -15.37 35.53
N PRO A 226 -20.46 -15.96 34.33
CA PRO A 226 -19.44 -15.63 33.33
C PRO A 226 -19.59 -14.26 32.62
N GLU A 227 -20.73 -13.58 32.76
CA GLU A 227 -21.00 -12.30 32.09
C GLU A 227 -19.89 -11.26 32.35
N THR A 228 -19.49 -11.13 33.61
CA THR A 228 -18.43 -10.18 34.05
C THR A 228 -17.07 -10.53 33.43
N THR A 229 -16.78 -11.83 33.27
CA THR A 229 -15.54 -12.32 32.69
C THR A 229 -15.52 -12.04 31.17
N VAL A 230 -16.63 -12.34 30.48
CA VAL A 230 -16.77 -12.07 29.04
C VAL A 230 -16.68 -10.57 28.77
N ARG A 231 -17.36 -9.74 29.57
CA ARG A 231 -17.29 -8.28 29.44
C ARG A 231 -15.87 -7.77 29.61
N ARG A 232 -15.15 -8.21 30.64
CA ARG A 232 -13.75 -7.84 30.89
C ARG A 232 -12.81 -8.27 29.77
N LEU A 233 -13.03 -9.45 29.18
CA LEU A 233 -12.27 -9.93 28.03
C LEU A 233 -12.55 -9.08 26.78
N GLY A 234 -13.81 -8.75 26.53
CA GLY A 234 -14.21 -7.86 25.46
C GLY A 234 -13.60 -6.47 25.59
N ASP A 235 -13.58 -5.90 26.81
CA ASP A 235 -12.97 -4.60 27.08
C ASP A 235 -11.44 -4.63 26.86
N ARG A 236 -10.76 -5.71 27.23
CA ARG A 236 -9.32 -5.88 26.94
C ARG A 236 -9.06 -5.97 25.45
N HIS A 237 -9.86 -6.76 24.73
CA HIS A 237 -9.73 -6.85 23.27
C HIS A 237 -9.98 -5.50 22.61
N ARG A 238 -11.03 -4.78 23.01
CA ARG A 238 -11.33 -3.43 22.54
C ARG A 238 -10.18 -2.46 22.80
N ALA A 239 -9.58 -2.50 23.98
CA ALA A 239 -8.43 -1.64 24.32
C ALA A 239 -7.20 -1.97 23.46
N SER A 240 -6.89 -3.26 23.25
CA SER A 240 -5.82 -3.70 22.36
C SER A 240 -6.07 -3.31 20.90
N ALA A 241 -7.28 -3.51 20.39
CA ALA A 241 -7.68 -3.13 19.05
C ALA A 241 -7.60 -1.62 18.83
N MET A 242 -8.12 -0.83 19.80
CA MET A 242 -8.06 0.63 19.75
C MET A 242 -6.61 1.13 19.82
N GLY A 243 -5.77 0.50 20.63
CA GLY A 243 -4.34 0.77 20.67
C GLY A 243 -3.68 0.55 19.32
N SER A 244 -3.94 -0.58 18.67
CA SER A 244 -3.41 -0.90 17.34
C SER A 244 -3.89 0.09 16.26
N LEU A 245 -5.18 0.44 16.27
CA LEU A 245 -5.77 1.44 15.37
C LEU A 245 -5.12 2.82 15.54
N ARG A 246 -4.91 3.30 16.78
CA ARG A 246 -4.26 4.59 17.04
C ARG A 246 -2.87 4.66 16.41
N TYR A 247 -2.09 3.57 16.46
CA TYR A 247 -0.77 3.55 15.83
C TYR A 247 -0.83 3.48 14.31
N ALA A 248 -1.79 2.74 13.74
CA ALA A 248 -2.01 2.72 12.30
C ALA A 248 -2.39 4.12 11.78
N PHE A 249 -3.32 4.79 12.45
CA PHE A 249 -3.69 6.18 12.11
C PHE A 249 -2.54 7.17 12.31
N LEU A 250 -1.77 7.05 13.38
CA LEU A 250 -0.62 7.90 13.62
C LEU A 250 0.44 7.73 12.51
N SER A 251 0.70 6.48 12.10
CA SER A 251 1.61 6.19 11.00
C SER A 251 1.14 6.85 9.70
N SER A 252 -0.12 6.68 9.35
CA SER A 252 -0.71 7.29 8.15
C SER A 252 -0.68 8.82 8.21
N MET A 253 -1.03 9.39 9.36
CA MET A 253 -1.02 10.85 9.58
C MET A 253 0.39 11.45 9.44
N VAL A 254 1.40 10.79 10.01
CA VAL A 254 2.80 11.26 9.90
C VAL A 254 3.28 11.24 8.45
N LEU A 255 2.98 10.17 7.71
CA LEU A 255 3.34 10.08 6.29
C LEU A 255 2.62 11.12 5.44
N GLU A 256 1.33 11.39 5.73
CA GLU A 256 0.53 12.42 5.07
C GLU A 256 1.10 13.82 5.33
N LEU A 257 1.36 14.13 6.60
CA LEU A 257 1.92 15.41 7.02
C LEU A 257 3.29 15.64 6.36
N LEU A 258 4.12 14.61 6.32
CA LEU A 258 5.45 14.68 5.74
C LEU A 258 5.38 14.92 4.22
N ALA A 259 4.54 14.16 3.51
CA ALA A 259 4.35 14.35 2.07
C ALA A 259 3.81 15.75 1.76
N THR A 260 2.82 16.22 2.52
CA THR A 260 2.27 17.57 2.38
C THR A 260 3.32 18.65 2.64
N LEU A 261 4.17 18.46 3.66
CA LEU A 261 5.27 19.40 3.96
C LEU A 261 6.28 19.46 2.82
N CYS A 262 6.65 18.31 2.23
CA CYS A 262 7.54 18.24 1.07
C CYS A 262 6.95 18.98 -0.15
N VAL A 263 5.66 18.75 -0.43
CA VAL A 263 4.95 19.46 -1.50
C VAL A 263 4.88 20.97 -1.21
N ALA A 264 4.59 21.39 0.02
CA ALA A 264 4.55 22.78 0.42
C ALA A 264 5.92 23.46 0.24
N LEU A 265 7.01 22.77 0.54
CA LEU A 265 8.37 23.31 0.33
C LEU A 265 8.63 23.59 -1.16
N ILE A 266 8.24 22.67 -2.05
CA ILE A 266 8.32 22.88 -3.50
C ILE A 266 7.44 24.05 -3.91
N ALA A 267 6.19 24.09 -3.42
CA ALA A 267 5.22 25.16 -3.76
C ALA A 267 5.71 26.54 -3.33
N VAL A 268 6.27 26.69 -2.14
CA VAL A 268 6.84 27.96 -1.66
C VAL A 268 8.07 28.35 -2.50
N SER A 269 8.97 27.42 -2.77
CA SER A 269 10.17 27.68 -3.58
C SER A 269 9.79 28.16 -4.99
N ILE A 270 8.89 27.45 -5.68
CA ILE A 270 8.50 27.79 -7.05
C ILE A 270 7.63 29.06 -7.07
N GLY A 271 6.77 29.27 -6.05
CA GLY A 271 5.95 30.44 -5.91
C GLY A 271 6.76 31.73 -5.72
N MET A 272 7.80 31.70 -4.89
CA MET A 272 8.72 32.83 -4.72
C MET A 272 9.42 33.16 -6.04
N ARG A 273 9.96 32.19 -6.73
CA ARG A 273 10.67 32.37 -8.00
C ARG A 273 9.74 32.83 -9.13
N LEU A 274 8.48 32.43 -9.08
CA LEU A 274 7.44 32.94 -9.99
C LEU A 274 7.18 34.44 -9.77
N VAL A 275 7.10 34.88 -8.50
CA VAL A 275 6.92 36.29 -8.16
C VAL A 275 8.12 37.15 -8.58
N TYR A 276 9.33 36.62 -8.46
CA TYR A 276 10.55 37.30 -8.92
C TYR A 276 10.79 37.20 -10.44
N GLY A 277 9.92 36.50 -11.18
CA GLY A 277 10.01 36.38 -12.64
C GLY A 277 11.09 35.40 -13.12
N GLU A 278 11.64 34.58 -12.25
CA GLU A 278 12.70 33.61 -12.61
C GLU A 278 12.14 32.35 -13.32
N VAL A 279 10.85 32.07 -13.15
CA VAL A 279 10.18 30.91 -13.73
C VAL A 279 8.86 31.36 -14.39
N ALA A 280 8.59 30.82 -15.58
CA ALA A 280 7.31 31.09 -16.26
C ALA A 280 6.15 30.36 -15.56
N LEU A 281 4.93 30.89 -15.69
CA LEU A 281 3.73 30.37 -15.02
C LEU A 281 3.40 28.93 -15.43
N ALA A 282 3.55 28.56 -16.71
CA ALA A 282 3.21 27.22 -17.17
C ALA A 282 4.10 26.13 -16.55
N PRO A 283 5.45 26.19 -16.56
CA PRO A 283 6.29 25.24 -15.82
C PRO A 283 5.99 25.23 -14.33
N ALA A 284 5.78 26.38 -13.71
CA ALA A 284 5.45 26.48 -12.28
C ALA A 284 4.19 25.69 -11.92
N LEU A 285 3.11 25.87 -12.68
CA LEU A 285 1.86 25.14 -12.50
C LEU A 285 2.03 23.64 -12.76
N ALA A 286 2.79 23.26 -13.80
CA ALA A 286 3.05 21.84 -14.10
C ALA A 286 3.76 21.15 -12.93
N VAL A 287 4.82 21.76 -12.39
CA VAL A 287 5.55 21.23 -11.24
C VAL A 287 4.65 21.14 -10.01
N LEU A 288 3.82 22.14 -9.75
CA LEU A 288 2.90 22.16 -8.61
C LEU A 288 1.88 21.01 -8.67
N VAL A 289 1.37 20.69 -9.87
CA VAL A 289 0.44 19.58 -10.09
C VAL A 289 1.18 18.22 -10.01
N LEU A 290 2.44 18.13 -10.48
CA LEU A 290 3.21 16.90 -10.45
C LEU A 290 3.80 16.58 -9.07
N ALA A 291 4.10 17.58 -8.25
CA ALA A 291 4.75 17.38 -6.96
C ALA A 291 4.01 16.38 -6.05
N PRO A 292 2.70 16.44 -5.82
CA PRO A 292 1.98 15.44 -5.03
C PRO A 292 2.09 14.02 -5.60
N GLU A 293 2.08 13.86 -6.92
CA GLU A 293 2.11 12.57 -7.60
C GLU A 293 3.47 11.85 -7.45
N VAL A 294 4.54 12.57 -7.15
CA VAL A 294 5.86 11.98 -6.82
C VAL A 294 5.83 11.24 -5.48
N TYR A 295 5.13 11.80 -4.48
CA TYR A 295 5.08 11.24 -3.11
C TYR A 295 3.93 10.26 -2.91
N GLN A 296 2.86 10.34 -3.71
CA GLN A 296 1.66 9.52 -3.59
C GLN A 296 1.96 8.01 -3.59
N PRO A 297 2.74 7.45 -4.55
CA PRO A 297 3.03 6.02 -4.56
C PRO A 297 3.81 5.56 -3.34
N LEU A 298 4.80 6.34 -2.86
CA LEU A 298 5.57 6.03 -1.66
C LEU A 298 4.68 5.99 -0.41
N ARG A 299 3.77 6.98 -0.27
CA ARG A 299 2.81 7.04 0.82
C ARG A 299 1.90 5.81 0.84
N ASN A 300 1.41 5.41 -0.33
CA ASN A 300 0.57 4.23 -0.48
C ASN A 300 1.30 2.94 -0.09
N VAL A 301 2.61 2.81 -0.37
CA VAL A 301 3.43 1.69 0.12
C VAL A 301 3.51 1.70 1.66
N GLY A 302 3.65 2.88 2.26
CA GLY A 302 3.78 3.02 3.72
C GLY A 302 2.50 2.79 4.51
N SER A 303 1.33 2.93 3.89
CA SER A 303 0.03 2.74 4.52
C SER A 303 -0.48 1.29 4.46
N ARG A 304 0.14 0.45 3.63
CA ARG A 304 -0.20 -0.99 3.43
C ARG A 304 0.83 -1.90 4.09
#